data_7e589af1dacbd468495b8e1d14764de3
#
_entry.id   7e589af1dacbd468495b8e1d14764de3
#
_cell.length_a   1.000
_cell.length_b   1.000
_cell.length_c   1.000
_cell.angle_alpha   90.00
_cell.angle_beta   90.00
_cell.angle_gamma   90.00
#
_symmetry.space_group_name_H-M   'P 1'
#
loop_
_entity.id
_entity.type
_entity.pdbx_description
1 polymer ?
#
loop_
_entity_poly.entity_id
_entity_poly.type
_entity_poly.pdbx_seq_one_letter_code
_entity_poly.pdbx_strand_id
1 'polypeptide(L)'
;MFNAQEIMRLLPHRYPFLLLDRVVEFEPGRRIVGIKNVTINEPFFTGHFPGHPIMPGVLIIEALAQVGGFLALKAMGSEEKIAYFAGIDNCKFRRPVVPGDQLRLECTVIAHKGPVWKMHGQATVGGVLAAKADLTASLGEQQWEKGNEGAKR
;
A
#
# COMPACT_ATOMS: atom_id res chain seq x y z
N MET A 1 -14.92 -3.16 -4.30
CA MET A 1 -15.16 -2.78 -2.91
C MET A 1 -14.84 -1.32 -2.62
N PHE A 2 -13.58 -0.89 -2.78
CA PHE A 2 -13.22 0.52 -2.64
C PHE A 2 -12.49 1.01 -3.88
N ASN A 3 -12.95 2.11 -4.44
CA ASN A 3 -12.32 2.75 -5.59
C ASN A 3 -11.20 3.73 -5.14
N ALA A 4 -10.50 4.30 -6.11
CA ALA A 4 -9.38 5.21 -5.82
C ALA A 4 -9.79 6.43 -4.99
N GLN A 5 -10.96 7.00 -5.24
CA GLN A 5 -11.44 8.17 -4.48
C GLN A 5 -11.73 7.81 -3.03
N GLU A 6 -12.31 6.64 -2.78
CA GLU A 6 -12.56 6.14 -1.42
C GLU A 6 -11.26 5.85 -0.68
N ILE A 7 -10.26 5.32 -1.39
CA ILE A 7 -8.92 5.09 -0.84
C ILE A 7 -8.27 6.42 -0.45
N MET A 8 -8.37 7.43 -1.29
CA MET A 8 -7.80 8.76 -1.03
C MET A 8 -8.46 9.51 0.14
N ARG A 9 -9.66 9.14 0.53
CA ARG A 9 -10.30 9.69 1.73
C ARG A 9 -9.65 9.20 3.02
N LEU A 10 -9.03 8.03 2.98
CA LEU A 10 -8.46 7.38 4.15
C LEU A 10 -6.93 7.46 4.17
N LEU A 11 -6.27 7.18 3.04
CA LEU A 11 -4.82 7.27 2.92
C LEU A 11 -4.39 8.71 2.58
N PRO A 12 -3.35 9.25 3.26
CA PRO A 12 -2.84 10.60 2.97
C PRO A 12 -1.98 10.68 1.72
N HIS A 13 -1.48 9.54 1.24
CA HIS A 13 -0.60 9.45 0.08
C HIS A 13 -1.26 10.06 -1.16
N ARG A 14 -0.44 10.73 -2.00
CA ARG A 14 -0.89 11.33 -3.26
C ARG A 14 0.13 11.03 -4.36
N TYR A 15 -0.23 11.34 -5.59
CA TYR A 15 0.70 11.24 -6.71
C TYR A 15 2.03 11.92 -6.38
N PRO A 16 3.19 11.31 -6.65
CA PRO A 16 3.37 10.00 -7.32
C PRO A 16 3.50 8.81 -6.35
N PHE A 17 3.15 8.97 -5.08
CA PHE A 17 3.43 8.00 -4.02
C PHE A 17 2.20 7.21 -3.55
N LEU A 18 1.03 7.43 -4.10
CA LEU A 18 -0.13 6.57 -3.87
C LEU A 18 -0.03 5.33 -4.75
N LEU A 19 0.17 4.18 -4.14
CA LEU A 19 0.46 2.92 -4.84
C LEU A 19 -0.67 1.87 -4.67
N LEU A 20 -1.88 2.33 -4.43
CA LEU A 20 -3.06 1.50 -4.31
C LEU A 20 -4.16 2.08 -5.18
N ASP A 21 -4.60 1.31 -6.19
CA ASP A 21 -5.59 1.77 -7.16
C ASP A 21 -7.02 1.32 -6.82
N ARG A 22 -7.15 0.15 -6.20
CA ARG A 22 -8.44 -0.43 -5.82
C ARG A 22 -8.28 -1.43 -4.68
N VAL A 23 -9.29 -1.52 -3.83
CA VAL A 23 -9.44 -2.62 -2.88
C VAL A 23 -10.53 -3.55 -3.40
N VAL A 24 -10.19 -4.81 -3.63
CA VAL A 24 -11.08 -5.81 -4.25
C VAL A 24 -11.65 -6.83 -3.27
N GLU A 25 -10.96 -7.07 -2.16
CA GLU A 25 -11.43 -7.92 -1.06
C GLU A 25 -11.12 -7.25 0.27
N PHE A 26 -12.05 -7.30 1.20
CA PHE A 26 -11.88 -6.65 2.49
C PHE A 26 -12.63 -7.41 3.58
N GLU A 27 -11.90 -7.91 4.56
CA GLU A 27 -12.42 -8.51 5.78
C GLU A 27 -11.97 -7.63 6.96
N PRO A 28 -12.89 -6.89 7.60
CA PRO A 28 -12.54 -5.92 8.65
C PRO A 28 -11.63 -6.52 9.73
N GLY A 29 -10.54 -5.84 10.04
CA GLY A 29 -9.59 -6.24 11.08
C GLY A 29 -8.77 -7.49 10.80
N ARG A 30 -8.95 -8.14 9.66
CA ARG A 30 -8.35 -9.45 9.39
C ARG A 30 -7.54 -9.50 8.10
N ARG A 31 -8.11 -9.11 6.95
CA ARG A 31 -7.49 -9.34 5.65
C ARG A 31 -7.96 -8.31 4.64
N ILE A 32 -7.07 -7.96 3.73
CA ILE A 32 -7.36 -7.03 2.63
C ILE A 32 -6.60 -7.46 1.38
N VAL A 33 -7.23 -7.27 0.22
CA VAL A 33 -6.58 -7.41 -1.08
C VAL A 33 -6.77 -6.14 -1.88
N GLY A 34 -5.67 -5.55 -2.30
CA GLY A 34 -5.65 -4.39 -3.16
C GLY A 34 -5.01 -4.69 -4.51
N ILE A 35 -5.19 -3.76 -5.43
CA ILE A 35 -4.64 -3.79 -6.78
C ILE A 35 -3.81 -2.54 -7.00
N LYS A 36 -2.60 -2.72 -7.54
CA LYS A 36 -1.78 -1.68 -8.14
C LYS A 36 -1.57 -2.01 -9.61
N ASN A 37 -2.04 -1.16 -10.50
CA ASN A 37 -1.73 -1.27 -11.92
C ASN A 37 -0.37 -0.63 -12.18
N VAL A 38 0.58 -1.42 -12.65
CA VAL A 38 1.94 -0.94 -12.96
C VAL A 38 1.98 -0.55 -14.43
N THR A 39 2.19 0.74 -14.69
CA THR A 39 2.25 1.26 -16.06
C THR A 39 3.56 1.95 -16.34
N ILE A 40 3.93 2.08 -17.64
CA ILE A 40 5.13 2.81 -18.05
C ILE A 40 5.06 4.29 -17.66
N ASN A 41 3.88 4.79 -17.33
CA ASN A 41 3.66 6.19 -16.94
C ASN A 41 4.01 6.48 -15.48
N GLU A 42 4.67 5.57 -14.79
CA GLU A 42 5.15 5.77 -13.43
C GLU A 42 6.47 6.55 -13.44
N PRO A 43 6.61 7.64 -12.64
CA PRO A 43 7.83 8.46 -12.62
C PRO A 43 9.11 7.68 -12.32
N PHE A 44 9.05 6.65 -11.48
CA PHE A 44 10.26 5.91 -11.07
C PHE A 44 10.89 5.10 -12.21
N PHE A 45 10.17 4.78 -13.28
CA PHE A 45 10.75 4.04 -14.42
C PHE A 45 11.75 4.87 -15.22
N THR A 46 11.71 6.19 -15.12
CA THR A 46 12.70 7.06 -15.77
C THR A 46 14.11 6.77 -15.25
N GLY A 47 14.26 6.52 -13.97
CA GLY A 47 15.55 6.29 -13.33
C GLY A 47 15.86 4.84 -12.96
N HIS A 48 14.88 3.96 -12.98
CA HIS A 48 15.04 2.57 -12.49
C HIS A 48 14.49 1.54 -13.50
N PHE A 49 15.18 1.23 -14.58
CA PHE A 49 16.47 1.77 -15.01
C PHE A 49 16.34 2.29 -16.44
N PRO A 50 17.20 3.22 -16.91
CA PRO A 50 17.12 3.69 -18.29
C PRO A 50 17.15 2.54 -19.30
N GLY A 51 16.11 2.45 -20.15
CA GLY A 51 15.96 1.36 -21.13
C GLY A 51 15.60 -0.01 -20.55
N HIS A 52 15.45 -0.14 -19.22
CA HIS A 52 15.10 -1.40 -18.56
C HIS A 52 14.21 -1.14 -17.34
N PRO A 53 12.92 -0.84 -17.56
CA PRO A 53 12.03 -0.44 -16.49
C PRO A 53 11.68 -1.62 -15.59
N ILE A 54 12.05 -1.50 -14.32
CA ILE A 54 11.71 -2.46 -13.26
C ILE A 54 11.16 -1.66 -12.09
N MET A 55 10.03 -2.09 -11.54
CA MET A 55 9.49 -1.46 -10.34
C MET A 55 10.44 -1.71 -9.16
N PRO A 56 10.91 -0.63 -8.48
CA PRO A 56 11.75 -0.81 -7.31
C PRO A 56 11.08 -1.73 -6.29
N GLY A 57 11.82 -2.77 -5.85
CA GLY A 57 11.27 -3.74 -4.88
C GLY A 57 10.79 -3.08 -3.60
N VAL A 58 11.51 -2.06 -3.13
CA VAL A 58 11.12 -1.29 -1.94
C VAL A 58 9.77 -0.59 -2.11
N LEU A 59 9.39 -0.22 -3.33
CA LEU A 59 8.09 0.37 -3.62
C LEU A 59 6.97 -0.68 -3.67
N ILE A 60 7.29 -1.93 -3.98
CA ILE A 60 6.33 -3.04 -3.83
C ILE A 60 5.98 -3.23 -2.35
N ILE A 61 6.98 -3.17 -1.49
CA ILE A 61 6.79 -3.24 -0.03
C ILE A 61 5.99 -2.03 0.47
N GLU A 62 6.27 -0.83 -0.06
CA GLU A 62 5.48 0.36 0.25
C GLU A 62 4.02 0.19 -0.18
N ALA A 63 3.77 -0.38 -1.36
CA ALA A 63 2.41 -0.66 -1.82
C ALA A 63 1.68 -1.63 -0.87
N LEU A 64 2.34 -2.68 -0.41
CA LEU A 64 1.80 -3.58 0.61
C LEU A 64 1.50 -2.86 1.92
N ALA A 65 2.38 -1.94 2.33
CA ALA A 65 2.19 -1.14 3.53
C ALA A 65 0.97 -0.22 3.42
N GLN A 66 0.74 0.36 2.25
CA GLN A 66 -0.43 1.20 2.01
C GLN A 66 -1.73 0.39 2.09
N VAL A 67 -1.74 -0.81 1.54
CA VAL A 67 -2.87 -1.74 1.63
C VAL A 67 -3.15 -2.11 3.08
N GLY A 68 -2.13 -2.52 3.82
CA GLY A 68 -2.25 -2.84 5.24
C GLY A 68 -2.63 -1.63 6.09
N GLY A 69 -2.07 -0.46 5.77
CA GLY A 69 -2.42 0.80 6.42
C GLY A 69 -3.89 1.19 6.22
N PHE A 70 -4.42 0.96 5.02
CA PHE A 70 -5.85 1.15 4.75
C PHE A 70 -6.71 0.29 5.69
N LEU A 71 -6.38 -0.99 5.82
CA LEU A 71 -7.10 -1.90 6.73
C LEU A 71 -7.03 -1.40 8.18
N ALA A 72 -5.85 -1.06 8.66
CA ALA A 72 -5.66 -0.60 10.04
C ALA A 72 -6.41 0.70 10.33
N LEU A 73 -6.31 1.69 9.46
CA LEU A 73 -7.02 2.96 9.59
C LEU A 73 -8.54 2.77 9.55
N LYS A 74 -9.02 1.90 8.67
CA LYS A 74 -10.45 1.58 8.57
C LYS A 74 -10.96 0.91 9.85
N ALA A 75 -10.20 -0.04 10.40
CA ALA A 75 -10.54 -0.75 11.63
C ALA A 75 -10.56 0.17 12.85
N MET A 76 -9.67 1.15 12.91
CA MET A 76 -9.56 2.10 14.01
C MET A 76 -10.51 3.29 13.89
N GLY A 77 -11.23 3.43 12.78
CA GLY A 77 -12.07 4.60 12.50
C GLY A 77 -11.27 5.91 12.41
N SER A 78 -10.03 5.84 11.96
CA SER A 78 -9.05 6.94 12.08
C SER A 78 -8.71 7.53 10.72
N GLU A 79 -9.66 8.23 10.11
CA GLU A 79 -9.52 8.77 8.75
C GLU A 79 -8.42 9.81 8.56
N GLU A 80 -7.83 10.35 9.60
CA GLU A 80 -6.85 11.44 9.50
C GLU A 80 -5.51 11.10 10.13
N LYS A 81 -5.33 9.87 10.59
CA LYS A 81 -4.07 9.45 11.19
C LYS A 81 -3.07 8.99 10.14
N ILE A 82 -1.80 9.12 10.50
CA ILE A 82 -0.68 8.67 9.67
C ILE A 82 -0.17 7.36 10.22
N ALA A 83 0.00 6.37 9.35
CA ALA A 83 0.64 5.11 9.69
C ALA A 83 2.14 5.20 9.38
N TYR A 84 2.97 4.88 10.37
CA TYR A 84 4.42 4.85 10.22
C TYR A 84 4.92 3.40 10.23
N PHE A 85 5.90 3.11 9.38
CA PHE A 85 6.63 1.87 9.49
C PHE A 85 7.38 1.80 10.82
N ALA A 86 7.21 0.69 11.55
CA ALA A 86 7.99 0.38 12.73
C ALA A 86 8.97 -0.76 12.47
N GLY A 87 8.69 -1.61 11.49
CA GLY A 87 9.60 -2.70 11.12
C GLY A 87 9.17 -3.41 9.85
N ILE A 88 10.15 -4.01 9.18
CA ILE A 88 9.97 -4.88 8.03
C ILE A 88 10.83 -6.11 8.28
N ASP A 89 10.19 -7.28 8.36
CA ASP A 89 10.85 -8.55 8.62
C ASP A 89 10.54 -9.55 7.51
N ASN A 90 11.42 -10.54 7.35
CA ASN A 90 11.24 -11.65 6.42
C ASN A 90 10.91 -11.18 4.99
N CYS A 91 11.55 -10.10 4.56
CA CYS A 91 11.35 -9.51 3.26
C CYS A 91 12.10 -10.30 2.19
N LYS A 92 11.38 -10.74 1.16
CA LYS A 92 11.93 -11.49 0.03
C LYS A 92 11.38 -10.94 -1.28
N PHE A 93 12.25 -10.86 -2.28
CA PHE A 93 11.91 -10.50 -3.66
C PHE A 93 12.14 -11.74 -4.54
N ARG A 94 11.14 -12.13 -5.32
CA ARG A 94 11.16 -13.40 -6.08
C ARG A 94 11.21 -13.21 -7.59
N ARG A 95 10.61 -12.13 -8.09
CA ARG A 95 10.63 -11.83 -9.53
C ARG A 95 10.50 -10.31 -9.76
N PRO A 96 11.08 -9.81 -10.87
CA PRO A 96 10.88 -8.41 -11.27
C PRO A 96 9.41 -8.12 -11.60
N VAL A 97 8.99 -6.90 -11.31
CA VAL A 97 7.70 -6.34 -11.72
C VAL A 97 7.97 -5.26 -12.76
N VAL A 98 7.30 -5.35 -13.89
CA VAL A 98 7.54 -4.50 -15.05
C VAL A 98 6.27 -3.79 -15.50
N PRO A 99 6.37 -2.73 -16.31
CA PRO A 99 5.18 -2.08 -16.88
C PRO A 99 4.27 -3.07 -17.61
N GLY A 100 2.98 -2.97 -17.36
CA GLY A 100 1.96 -3.89 -17.86
C GLY A 100 1.53 -4.94 -16.85
N ASP A 101 2.29 -5.14 -15.77
CA ASP A 101 1.91 -6.03 -14.69
C ASP A 101 0.81 -5.42 -13.82
N GLN A 102 -0.08 -6.27 -13.31
CA GLN A 102 -1.01 -5.90 -12.26
C GLN A 102 -0.60 -6.60 -10.97
N LEU A 103 -0.26 -5.81 -9.95
CA LEU A 103 0.05 -6.34 -8.64
C LEU A 103 -1.23 -6.62 -7.85
N ARG A 104 -1.36 -7.85 -7.38
CA ARG A 104 -2.31 -8.22 -6.36
C ARG A 104 -1.61 -8.15 -5.01
N LEU A 105 -2.09 -7.29 -4.15
CA LEU A 105 -1.47 -6.93 -2.87
C LEU A 105 -2.35 -7.45 -1.73
N GLU A 106 -1.93 -8.53 -1.09
CA GLU A 106 -2.66 -9.13 0.01
C GLU A 106 -1.97 -8.90 1.34
N CYS A 107 -2.69 -8.40 2.32
CA CYS A 107 -2.24 -8.28 3.70
C CYS A 107 -3.18 -9.01 4.64
N THR A 108 -2.60 -9.83 5.51
CA THR A 108 -3.31 -10.57 6.56
C THR A 108 -2.78 -10.13 7.92
N VAL A 109 -3.66 -9.80 8.84
CA VAL A 109 -3.27 -9.37 10.19
C VAL A 109 -2.73 -10.56 10.96
N ILE A 110 -1.50 -10.42 11.49
CA ILE A 110 -0.86 -11.40 12.37
C ILE A 110 -1.15 -11.06 13.83
N ALA A 111 -1.00 -9.78 14.19
CA ALA A 111 -1.20 -9.30 15.56
C ALA A 111 -1.61 -7.84 15.54
N HIS A 112 -2.43 -7.44 16.51
CA HIS A 112 -2.84 -6.06 16.71
C HIS A 112 -2.89 -5.76 18.20
N LYS A 113 -2.19 -4.71 18.62
CA LYS A 113 -2.20 -4.23 20.01
C LYS A 113 -2.12 -2.72 20.03
N GLY A 114 -3.19 -2.06 20.48
CA GLY A 114 -3.26 -0.60 20.52
C GLY A 114 -3.04 -0.01 19.13
N PRO A 115 -2.12 0.95 18.98
CA PRO A 115 -1.82 1.55 17.67
C PRO A 115 -0.92 0.68 16.78
N VAL A 116 -0.41 -0.45 17.28
CA VAL A 116 0.57 -1.30 16.58
C VAL A 116 -0.13 -2.45 15.87
N TRP A 117 0.13 -2.55 14.56
CA TRP A 117 -0.39 -3.60 13.69
C TRP A 117 0.76 -4.36 13.05
N LYS A 118 0.72 -5.68 13.13
CA LYS A 118 1.64 -6.56 12.40
C LYS A 118 0.86 -7.36 11.36
N MET A 119 1.34 -7.34 10.13
CA MET A 119 0.67 -7.97 9.00
C MET A 119 1.66 -8.75 8.16
N HIS A 120 1.20 -9.86 7.57
CA HIS A 120 1.91 -10.55 6.51
C HIS A 120 1.43 -10.05 5.17
N GLY A 121 2.34 -9.57 4.32
CA GLY A 121 2.04 -9.05 3.00
C GLY A 121 2.61 -9.93 1.89
N GLN A 122 1.84 -10.13 0.82
CA GLN A 122 2.27 -10.80 -0.40
C GLN A 122 1.83 -10.01 -1.62
N ALA A 123 2.76 -9.79 -2.54
CA ALA A 123 2.49 -9.19 -3.84
C ALA A 123 2.68 -10.23 -4.93
N THR A 124 1.65 -10.45 -5.73
CA THR A 124 1.65 -11.44 -6.82
C THR A 124 1.30 -10.79 -8.15
N VAL A 125 1.81 -11.36 -9.24
CA VAL A 125 1.45 -11.03 -10.61
C VAL A 125 1.02 -12.31 -11.31
N GLY A 126 -0.23 -12.36 -11.78
CA GLY A 126 -0.76 -13.56 -12.42
C GLY A 126 -0.67 -14.81 -11.55
N GLY A 127 -0.82 -14.68 -10.24
CA GLY A 127 -0.71 -15.77 -9.27
C GLY A 127 0.71 -16.14 -8.87
N VAL A 128 1.74 -15.51 -9.43
CA VAL A 128 3.14 -15.78 -9.13
C VAL A 128 3.68 -14.76 -8.13
N LEU A 129 4.31 -15.23 -7.06
CA LEU A 129 4.84 -14.36 -6.00
C LEU A 129 5.95 -13.46 -6.55
N ALA A 130 5.80 -12.15 -6.43
CA ALA A 130 6.82 -11.16 -6.74
C ALA A 130 7.61 -10.73 -5.51
N ALA A 131 6.94 -10.45 -4.41
CA ALA A 131 7.56 -10.03 -3.16
C ALA A 131 6.67 -10.39 -1.97
N LYS A 132 7.29 -10.54 -0.80
CA LYS A 132 6.59 -10.73 0.47
C LYS A 132 7.36 -10.12 1.62
N ALA A 133 6.68 -9.76 2.68
CA ALA A 133 7.27 -9.25 3.92
C ALA A 133 6.28 -9.33 5.08
N ASP A 134 6.82 -9.35 6.29
CA ASP A 134 6.05 -9.07 7.50
C ASP A 134 6.24 -7.59 7.84
N LEU A 135 5.14 -6.87 7.95
CA LEU A 135 5.13 -5.42 8.14
C LEU A 135 4.59 -5.09 9.52
N THR A 136 5.31 -4.26 10.25
CA THR A 136 4.84 -3.66 11.50
C THR A 136 4.64 -2.18 11.28
N ALA A 137 3.43 -1.70 11.56
CA ALA A 137 3.08 -0.30 11.45
C ALA A 137 2.51 0.21 12.78
N SER A 138 2.78 1.47 13.09
CA SER A 138 2.19 2.16 14.22
C SER A 138 1.37 3.35 13.72
N LEU A 139 0.12 3.43 14.17
CA LEU A 139 -0.72 4.58 13.87
C LEU A 139 -0.33 5.74 14.79
N GLY A 140 0.19 6.82 14.20
CA GLY A 140 0.57 8.02 14.93
C GLY A 140 -0.63 8.87 15.31
N GLU A 141 -0.46 9.71 16.34
CA GLU A 141 -1.48 10.67 16.76
C GLU A 141 -1.57 11.88 15.83
N GLN A 142 -0.55 12.11 15.00
CA GLN A 142 -0.54 13.21 14.05
C GLN A 142 -1.58 12.99 12.96
N GLN A 143 -2.34 14.04 12.71
CA GLN A 143 -3.32 14.09 11.62
C GLN A 143 -2.67 14.76 10.41
N TRP A 144 -2.95 14.23 9.23
CA TRP A 144 -2.59 14.93 8.00
C TRP A 144 -3.72 15.90 7.62
N GLU A 145 -3.34 17.08 7.17
CA GLU A 145 -4.30 18.05 6.68
C GLU A 145 -4.91 17.54 5.36
N LYS A 146 -6.19 17.24 5.37
CA LYS A 146 -6.95 17.16 4.13
C LYS A 146 -6.84 18.54 3.52
N GLY A 147 -5.92 18.70 2.58
CA GLY A 147 -5.66 20.00 1.96
C GLY A 147 -6.97 20.66 1.56
N ASN A 148 -6.96 21.97 1.52
CA ASN A 148 -8.08 22.85 1.13
C ASN A 148 -8.58 22.57 -0.31
N GLU A 149 -8.69 21.31 -0.70
CA GLU A 149 -9.22 20.89 -2.01
C GLU A 149 -10.71 21.25 -2.16
N GLY A 150 -11.34 21.74 -1.09
CA GLY A 150 -12.74 22.17 -1.08
C GLY A 150 -13.01 23.62 -0.68
N ALA A 151 -12.00 24.41 -0.31
CA ALA A 151 -12.21 25.75 0.27
C ALA A 151 -12.04 26.90 -0.72
N LYS A 152 -11.93 26.64 -2.03
CA LYS A 152 -11.94 27.67 -3.08
C LYS A 152 -13.06 27.41 -4.06
N ARG A 153 -14.25 27.69 -3.64
CA ARG A 153 -15.35 28.04 -4.53
C ARG A 153 -16.10 29.23 -3.99
#